data_25f01b11b0d4555537eac3e9fb9b733a
#
_entry.id   25f01b11b0d4555537eac3e9fb9b733a
#
_cell.length_a   1.000
_cell.length_b   1.000
_cell.length_c   1.000
_cell.angle_alpha   90.00
_cell.angle_beta   90.00
_cell.angle_gamma   90.00
#
_symmetry.space_group_name_H-M   'P 1'
#
loop_
_entity.id
_entity.type
_entity.pdbx_description
1 polymer ?
#
loop_
_entity_poly.entity_id
_entity_poly.type
_entity_poly.pdbx_seq_one_letter_code
_entity_poly.pdbx_strand_id
1 'polypeptide(L)'
;MIIHCKENLQQIKTLIASFEEGQYGYKSQLLSDASIGQHVRHILEFYLCVINGVSRGFINYDNRDRDPELEQNPVSAISCIDRICDNIECLSTVQEINLVGNFSSETETLKTIRTSTDRELAYCLEHSIHHQALIKIGLIEQKMDHLINEGFGVAPATIRYKQQCAQ
;
A
#
# COMPACT_ATOMS: atom_id res chain seq x y z
N MET A 1 15.05 1.97 3.88
CA MET A 1 13.68 1.57 3.53
C MET A 1 12.77 2.77 3.27
N ILE A 2 12.77 3.80 4.10
CA ILE A 2 11.89 5.00 4.03
C ILE A 2 11.83 5.63 2.64
N ILE A 3 12.97 5.89 1.99
CA ILE A 3 13.02 6.48 0.64
C ILE A 3 12.18 5.68 -0.36
N HIS A 4 12.32 4.35 -0.37
CA HIS A 4 11.59 3.48 -1.30
C HIS A 4 10.09 3.43 -1.02
N CYS A 5 9.69 3.50 0.25
CA CYS A 5 8.27 3.63 0.62
C CYS A 5 7.69 4.94 0.09
N LYS A 6 8.41 6.06 0.26
CA LYS A 6 7.96 7.38 -0.23
C LYS A 6 7.86 7.43 -1.75
N GLU A 7 8.86 6.91 -2.47
CA GLU A 7 8.85 6.82 -3.94
C GLU A 7 7.65 6.02 -4.44
N ASN A 8 7.35 4.89 -3.80
CA ASN A 8 6.21 4.04 -4.14
C ASN A 8 4.87 4.74 -3.86
N LEU A 9 4.72 5.38 -2.70
CA LEU A 9 3.54 6.16 -2.35
C LEU A 9 3.34 7.37 -3.28
N GLN A 10 4.44 8.03 -3.70
CA GLN A 10 4.37 9.13 -4.64
C GLN A 10 3.89 8.71 -6.04
N GLN A 11 4.21 7.49 -6.49
CA GLN A 11 3.65 6.94 -7.73
C GLN A 11 2.12 6.80 -7.63
N ILE A 12 1.62 6.30 -6.49
CA ILE A 12 0.17 6.18 -6.24
C ILE A 12 -0.46 7.58 -6.20
N LYS A 13 0.14 8.52 -5.49
CA LYS A 13 -0.35 9.92 -5.41
C LYS A 13 -0.47 10.56 -6.80
N THR A 14 0.57 10.42 -7.63
CA THR A 14 0.59 10.96 -8.99
C THR A 14 -0.52 10.33 -9.84
N LEU A 15 -0.72 9.02 -9.74
CA LEU A 15 -1.79 8.32 -10.42
C LEU A 15 -3.17 8.83 -10.00
N ILE A 16 -3.45 8.91 -8.69
CA ILE A 16 -4.74 9.36 -8.17
C ILE A 16 -5.05 10.80 -8.61
N ALA A 17 -4.03 11.67 -8.63
CA ALA A 17 -4.18 13.07 -9.03
C ALA A 17 -4.55 13.24 -10.52
N SER A 18 -4.37 12.21 -11.35
CA SER A 18 -4.73 12.22 -12.78
C SER A 18 -6.13 11.68 -13.07
N PHE A 19 -6.87 11.24 -12.04
CA PHE A 19 -8.21 10.66 -12.21
C PHE A 19 -9.28 11.74 -12.41
N GLU A 20 -10.20 11.44 -13.31
CA GLU A 20 -11.45 12.17 -13.47
C GLU A 20 -12.52 11.67 -12.48
N GLU A 21 -13.62 12.43 -12.38
CA GLU A 21 -14.74 12.07 -11.50
C GLU A 21 -15.28 10.65 -11.81
N GLY A 22 -15.48 9.88 -10.76
CA GLY A 22 -16.00 8.51 -10.83
C GLY A 22 -14.96 7.41 -11.10
N GLN A 23 -13.77 7.72 -11.63
CA GLN A 23 -12.76 6.72 -11.99
C GLN A 23 -12.14 6.02 -10.77
N TYR A 24 -11.92 6.77 -9.68
CA TYR A 24 -11.31 6.26 -8.45
C TYR A 24 -12.19 5.23 -7.73
N GLY A 25 -13.50 5.47 -7.69
CA GLY A 25 -14.49 4.61 -7.04
C GLY A 25 -15.15 3.57 -7.97
N TYR A 26 -14.74 3.51 -9.24
CA TYR A 26 -15.32 2.58 -10.22
C TYR A 26 -15.18 1.12 -9.76
N LYS A 27 -16.30 0.39 -9.76
CA LYS A 27 -16.34 -1.03 -9.38
C LYS A 27 -15.92 -1.89 -10.57
N SER A 28 -14.71 -2.42 -10.51
CA SER A 28 -14.10 -3.23 -11.56
C SER A 28 -14.55 -4.69 -11.46
N GLN A 29 -15.09 -5.24 -12.54
CA GLN A 29 -15.46 -6.67 -12.60
C GLN A 29 -14.21 -7.57 -12.52
N LEU A 30 -13.10 -7.14 -13.11
CA LEU A 30 -11.84 -7.88 -13.04
C LEU A 30 -11.22 -7.89 -11.65
N LEU A 31 -11.66 -7.00 -10.76
CA LEU A 31 -11.25 -6.93 -9.36
C LEU A 31 -12.33 -7.45 -8.40
N SER A 32 -13.27 -8.28 -8.88
CA SER A 32 -14.38 -8.83 -8.07
C SER A 32 -15.19 -7.72 -7.40
N ASP A 33 -15.58 -6.71 -8.17
CA ASP A 33 -16.32 -5.51 -7.75
C ASP A 33 -15.58 -4.60 -6.74
N ALA A 34 -14.28 -4.81 -6.55
CA ALA A 34 -13.45 -3.84 -5.84
C ALA A 34 -13.13 -2.63 -6.72
N SER A 35 -12.89 -1.48 -6.10
CA SER A 35 -12.43 -0.26 -6.78
C SER A 35 -10.92 -0.04 -6.60
N ILE A 36 -10.33 0.81 -7.44
CA ILE A 36 -8.97 1.30 -7.25
C ILE A 36 -8.85 1.97 -5.88
N GLY A 37 -9.84 2.76 -5.47
CA GLY A 37 -9.90 3.40 -4.17
C GLY A 37 -9.84 2.42 -3.00
N GLN A 38 -10.48 1.25 -3.10
CA GLN A 38 -10.39 0.20 -2.08
C GLN A 38 -8.96 -0.36 -1.95
N HIS A 39 -8.25 -0.55 -3.06
CA HIS A 39 -6.86 -0.99 -3.03
C HIS A 39 -5.94 0.10 -2.47
N VAL A 40 -6.14 1.37 -2.85
CA VAL A 40 -5.40 2.50 -2.29
C VAL A 40 -5.62 2.62 -0.79
N ARG A 41 -6.88 2.63 -0.31
CA ARG A 41 -7.20 2.63 1.12
C ARG A 41 -6.44 1.52 1.84
N HIS A 42 -6.47 0.31 1.31
CA HIS A 42 -5.81 -0.85 1.91
C HIS A 42 -4.29 -0.64 2.06
N ILE A 43 -3.63 -0.12 1.04
CA ILE A 43 -2.21 0.24 1.10
C ILE A 43 -1.96 1.26 2.23
N LEU A 44 -2.73 2.35 2.27
CA LEU A 44 -2.52 3.43 3.23
C LEU A 44 -2.74 2.97 4.67
N GLU A 45 -3.78 2.16 4.92
CA GLU A 45 -4.08 1.60 6.23
C GLU A 45 -2.94 0.72 6.78
N PHE A 46 -2.19 0.02 5.93
CA PHE A 46 -1.03 -0.75 6.35
C PHE A 46 0.10 0.16 6.87
N TYR A 47 0.41 1.23 6.16
CA TYR A 47 1.38 2.22 6.65
C TYR A 47 0.92 2.90 7.94
N LEU A 48 -0.36 3.25 8.05
CA LEU A 48 -0.93 3.82 9.27
C LEU A 48 -0.84 2.85 10.46
N CYS A 49 -1.03 1.53 10.24
CA CYS A 49 -0.80 0.53 11.28
C CYS A 49 0.64 0.53 11.80
N VAL A 50 1.63 0.65 10.91
CA VAL A 50 3.04 0.75 11.30
C VAL A 50 3.28 2.02 12.11
N ILE A 51 2.90 3.19 11.59
CA ILE A 51 3.09 4.49 12.23
C ILE A 51 2.48 4.50 13.63
N ASN A 52 1.23 4.08 13.75
CA ASN A 52 0.50 4.06 15.02
C ASN A 52 1.00 2.96 15.98
N GLY A 53 1.52 1.86 15.44
CA GLY A 53 1.97 0.72 16.23
C GLY A 53 3.35 0.87 16.81
N VAL A 54 4.26 1.60 16.15
CA VAL A 54 5.65 1.77 16.62
C VAL A 54 5.71 2.39 18.02
N SER A 55 4.91 3.42 18.29
CA SER A 55 4.84 4.06 19.62
C SER A 55 4.26 3.15 20.71
N ARG A 56 3.47 2.14 20.33
CA ARG A 56 2.85 1.16 21.23
C ARG A 56 3.71 -0.08 21.45
N GLY A 57 4.78 -0.25 20.64
CA GLY A 57 5.64 -1.43 20.67
C GLY A 57 5.04 -2.67 19.98
N PHE A 58 3.87 -2.56 19.35
CA PHE A 58 3.27 -3.64 18.56
C PHE A 58 2.40 -3.14 17.41
N ILE A 59 2.31 -3.94 16.35
CA ILE A 59 1.48 -3.71 15.16
C ILE A 59 0.44 -4.83 15.06
N ASN A 60 -0.78 -4.47 14.66
CA ASN A 60 -1.83 -5.43 14.32
C ASN A 60 -2.57 -4.96 13.06
N TYR A 61 -2.33 -5.63 11.93
CA TYR A 61 -2.97 -5.30 10.66
C TYR A 61 -4.43 -5.73 10.57
N ASP A 62 -4.86 -6.69 11.41
CA ASP A 62 -6.26 -7.15 11.44
C ASP A 62 -7.20 -6.06 11.98
N ASN A 63 -6.70 -5.24 12.91
CA ASN A 63 -7.44 -4.19 13.61
C ASN A 63 -7.30 -2.80 12.94
N ARG A 64 -7.06 -2.74 11.63
CA ARG A 64 -7.05 -1.46 10.90
C ARG A 64 -8.45 -0.86 10.78
N ASP A 65 -8.54 0.46 10.68
CA ASP A 65 -9.79 1.22 10.80
C ASP A 65 -10.77 1.03 9.61
N ARG A 66 -10.29 0.66 8.43
CA ARG A 66 -11.08 0.53 7.18
C ARG A 66 -11.88 1.80 6.86
N ASP A 67 -11.18 2.94 6.80
CA ASP A 67 -11.75 4.26 6.57
C ASP A 67 -12.37 4.40 5.16
N PRO A 68 -13.72 4.47 5.02
CA PRO A 68 -14.36 4.57 3.71
C PRO A 68 -14.02 5.86 2.97
N GLU A 69 -13.64 6.92 3.68
CA GLU A 69 -13.27 8.20 3.06
C GLU A 69 -12.05 8.04 2.16
N LEU A 70 -11.07 7.23 2.57
CA LEU A 70 -9.88 6.97 1.77
C LEU A 70 -10.16 6.18 0.48
N GLU A 71 -11.26 5.41 0.42
CA GLU A 71 -11.62 4.66 -0.80
C GLU A 71 -12.53 5.42 -1.74
N GLN A 72 -13.25 6.44 -1.24
CA GLN A 72 -14.26 7.17 -2.00
C GLN A 72 -13.78 8.55 -2.45
N ASN A 73 -12.87 9.15 -1.69
CA ASN A 73 -12.39 10.51 -1.92
C ASN A 73 -10.88 10.52 -2.26
N PRO A 74 -10.52 10.75 -3.54
CA PRO A 74 -9.13 10.80 -3.96
C PRO A 74 -8.33 11.93 -3.29
N VAL A 75 -8.96 13.05 -2.94
CA VAL A 75 -8.29 14.18 -2.26
C VAL A 75 -7.90 13.77 -0.83
N SER A 76 -8.78 13.06 -0.12
CA SER A 76 -8.50 12.52 1.20
C SER A 76 -7.38 11.49 1.16
N ALA A 77 -7.37 10.61 0.15
CA ALA A 77 -6.28 9.64 -0.05
C ALA A 77 -4.94 10.33 -0.33
N ILE A 78 -4.89 11.35 -1.18
CA ILE A 78 -3.68 12.15 -1.47
C ILE A 78 -3.16 12.81 -0.19
N SER A 79 -4.04 13.45 0.58
CA SER A 79 -3.67 14.09 1.85
C SER A 79 -3.14 13.08 2.87
N CYS A 80 -3.71 11.86 2.88
CA CYS A 80 -3.23 10.78 3.73
C CYS A 80 -1.84 10.30 3.31
N ILE A 81 -1.55 10.20 2.01
CA ILE A 81 -0.21 9.85 1.50
C ILE A 81 0.83 10.86 1.99
N ASP A 82 0.56 12.17 1.88
CA ASP A 82 1.48 13.20 2.35
C ASP A 82 1.77 13.05 3.83
N ARG A 83 0.72 12.90 4.65
CA ARG A 83 0.86 12.68 6.09
C ARG A 83 1.64 11.40 6.43
N ILE A 84 1.44 10.30 5.69
CA ILE A 84 2.22 9.07 5.86
C ILE A 84 3.69 9.33 5.55
N CYS A 85 4.00 9.99 4.42
CA CYS A 85 5.36 10.31 4.02
C CYS A 85 6.11 11.15 5.06
N ASP A 86 5.44 12.11 5.69
CA ASP A 86 6.02 12.92 6.76
C ASP A 86 6.25 12.09 8.04
N ASN A 87 5.30 11.25 8.42
CA ASN A 87 5.40 10.46 9.63
C ASN A 87 6.44 9.34 9.55
N ILE A 88 6.58 8.64 8.41
CA ILE A 88 7.58 7.58 8.28
C ILE A 88 9.01 8.11 8.32
N GLU A 89 9.26 9.38 7.95
CA GLU A 89 10.56 10.02 8.11
C GLU A 89 10.99 10.16 9.57
N CYS A 90 10.02 10.28 10.46
CA CYS A 90 10.28 10.44 11.90
C CYS A 90 10.44 9.10 12.64
N LEU A 91 10.23 7.95 11.97
CA LEU A 91 10.32 6.65 12.60
C LEU A 91 11.78 6.21 12.79
N SER A 92 12.07 5.63 13.96
CA SER A 92 13.32 4.89 14.18
C SER A 92 13.24 3.53 13.49
N THR A 93 14.05 3.33 12.46
CA THR A 93 14.03 2.09 11.65
C THR A 93 14.60 0.87 12.38
N VAL A 94 15.41 1.08 13.41
CA VAL A 94 16.04 0.02 14.23
C VAL A 94 15.22 -0.42 15.44
N GLN A 95 14.03 0.16 15.64
CA GLN A 95 13.20 -0.18 16.79
C GLN A 95 12.63 -1.60 16.66
N GLU A 96 12.88 -2.44 17.67
CA GLU A 96 12.23 -3.74 17.82
C GLU A 96 10.79 -3.55 18.29
N ILE A 97 9.86 -4.27 17.66
CA ILE A 97 8.43 -4.26 17.96
C ILE A 97 7.86 -5.67 17.77
N ASN A 98 6.60 -5.88 18.13
CA ASN A 98 5.91 -7.12 17.91
C ASN A 98 4.83 -6.98 16.83
N LEU A 99 4.75 -7.95 15.92
CA LEU A 99 3.60 -8.16 15.06
C LEU A 99 2.63 -9.11 15.79
N VAL A 100 1.40 -8.65 16.01
CA VAL A 100 0.32 -9.42 16.62
C VAL A 100 -0.78 -9.60 15.57
N GLY A 101 -1.21 -10.82 15.33
CA GLY A 101 -2.26 -11.09 14.36
C GLY A 101 -2.82 -12.50 14.45
N ASN A 102 -3.98 -12.71 13.83
CA ASN A 102 -4.56 -14.02 13.64
C ASN A 102 -4.28 -14.50 12.21
N PHE A 103 -3.60 -15.61 12.06
CA PHE A 103 -3.23 -16.20 10.77
C PHE A 103 -4.09 -17.43 10.41
N SER A 104 -5.19 -17.65 11.15
CA SER A 104 -6.13 -18.75 10.90
C SER A 104 -7.50 -18.19 10.56
N SER A 105 -8.17 -18.79 9.59
CA SER A 105 -9.58 -18.54 9.31
C SER A 105 -10.55 -19.31 10.23
N GLU A 106 -10.04 -20.28 11.00
CA GLU A 106 -10.85 -21.22 11.77
C GLU A 106 -10.81 -20.98 13.28
N THR A 107 -9.78 -20.31 13.76
CA THR A 107 -9.57 -20.11 15.22
C THR A 107 -9.26 -18.64 15.52
N GLU A 108 -9.64 -18.17 16.71
CA GLU A 108 -9.31 -16.84 17.22
C GLU A 108 -7.96 -16.80 17.96
N THR A 109 -6.98 -17.57 17.50
CA THR A 109 -5.68 -17.66 18.17
C THR A 109 -4.74 -16.59 17.67
N LEU A 110 -4.48 -15.58 18.49
CA LEU A 110 -3.47 -14.57 18.21
C LEU A 110 -2.05 -15.15 18.32
N LYS A 111 -1.19 -14.77 17.38
CA LYS A 111 0.24 -15.03 17.43
C LYS A 111 1.00 -13.72 17.56
N THR A 112 2.10 -13.76 18.31
CA THR A 112 3.04 -12.65 18.45
C THR A 112 4.37 -13.04 17.81
N ILE A 113 4.83 -12.22 16.89
CA ILE A 113 6.07 -12.43 16.13
C ILE A 113 6.97 -11.22 16.37
N ARG A 114 8.22 -11.44 16.77
CA ARG A 114 9.21 -10.35 16.87
C ARG A 114 9.53 -9.82 15.49
N THR A 115 9.56 -8.50 15.37
CA THR A 115 9.84 -7.80 14.13
C THR A 115 10.55 -6.47 14.41
N SER A 116 10.78 -5.67 13.39
CA SER A 116 11.34 -4.32 13.51
C SER A 116 10.59 -3.35 12.61
N THR A 117 10.68 -2.07 12.90
CA THR A 117 10.10 -1.01 12.08
C THR A 117 10.55 -1.12 10.61
N ASP A 118 11.84 -1.37 10.35
CA ASP A 118 12.36 -1.46 8.98
C ASP A 118 11.81 -2.68 8.22
N ARG A 119 11.65 -3.80 8.91
CA ARG A 119 11.03 -5.00 8.34
C ARG A 119 9.55 -4.78 8.03
N GLU A 120 8.80 -4.09 8.88
CA GLU A 120 7.39 -3.78 8.63
C GLU A 120 7.21 -2.75 7.51
N LEU A 121 8.10 -1.75 7.40
CA LEU A 121 8.12 -0.86 6.24
C LEU A 121 8.44 -1.60 4.93
N ALA A 122 9.35 -2.58 4.97
CA ALA A 122 9.61 -3.45 3.82
C ALA A 122 8.36 -4.24 3.42
N TYR A 123 7.64 -4.79 4.40
CA TYR A 123 6.38 -5.49 4.16
C TYR A 123 5.31 -4.56 3.55
N CYS A 124 5.15 -3.35 4.08
CA CYS A 124 4.23 -2.37 3.50
C CYS A 124 4.58 -2.04 2.04
N LEU A 125 5.86 -1.89 1.72
CA LEU A 125 6.33 -1.64 0.35
C LEU A 125 6.00 -2.82 -0.59
N GLU A 126 6.37 -4.04 -0.21
CA GLU A 126 6.08 -5.24 -1.00
C GLU A 126 4.57 -5.43 -1.21
N HIS A 127 3.79 -5.22 -0.14
CA HIS A 127 2.33 -5.28 -0.17
C HIS A 127 1.72 -4.19 -1.05
N SER A 128 2.27 -2.97 -1.00
CA SER A 128 1.88 -1.88 -1.89
C SER A 128 2.13 -2.22 -3.36
N ILE A 129 3.29 -2.77 -3.70
CA ILE A 129 3.62 -3.21 -5.07
C ILE A 129 2.63 -4.29 -5.54
N HIS A 130 2.27 -5.23 -4.67
CA HIS A 130 1.24 -6.25 -4.96
C HIS A 130 -0.11 -5.59 -5.29
N HIS A 131 -0.57 -4.63 -4.48
CA HIS A 131 -1.81 -3.91 -4.74
C HIS A 131 -1.73 -2.98 -5.96
N GLN A 132 -0.58 -2.41 -6.26
CA GLN A 132 -0.38 -1.66 -7.52
C GLN A 132 -0.57 -2.57 -8.75
N ALA A 133 -0.17 -3.85 -8.69
CA ALA A 133 -0.43 -4.80 -9.78
C ALA A 133 -1.94 -5.06 -9.95
N LEU A 134 -2.73 -5.09 -8.87
CA LEU A 134 -4.19 -5.16 -8.92
C LEU A 134 -4.80 -3.86 -9.46
N ILE A 135 -4.33 -2.70 -8.98
CA ILE A 135 -4.74 -1.38 -9.51
C ILE A 135 -4.51 -1.31 -11.03
N LYS A 136 -3.39 -1.83 -11.52
CA LYS A 136 -3.11 -1.91 -12.96
C LYS A 136 -4.18 -2.67 -13.73
N ILE A 137 -4.73 -3.75 -13.19
CA ILE A 137 -5.84 -4.49 -13.81
C ILE A 137 -7.08 -3.59 -13.91
N GLY A 138 -7.43 -2.89 -12.85
CA GLY A 138 -8.55 -1.94 -12.86
C GLY A 138 -8.35 -0.76 -13.84
N LEU A 139 -7.11 -0.29 -14.01
CA LEU A 139 -6.77 0.73 -15.00
C LEU A 139 -6.95 0.21 -16.44
N ILE A 140 -6.51 -1.01 -16.72
CA ILE A 140 -6.68 -1.64 -18.03
C ILE A 140 -8.18 -1.77 -18.38
N GLU A 141 -9.02 -2.21 -17.44
CA GLU A 141 -10.46 -2.31 -17.64
C GLU A 141 -11.08 -0.96 -17.97
N GLN A 142 -10.63 0.11 -17.31
CA GLN A 142 -11.07 1.49 -17.56
C GLN A 142 -10.37 2.15 -18.76
N LYS A 143 -9.47 1.46 -19.47
CA LYS A 143 -8.64 1.99 -20.58
C LYS A 143 -7.73 3.16 -20.15
N MET A 144 -7.23 3.10 -18.93
CA MET A 144 -6.40 4.12 -18.30
C MET A 144 -4.95 3.68 -18.06
N ASP A 145 -4.53 2.55 -18.61
CA ASP A 145 -3.18 1.99 -18.48
C ASP A 145 -2.07 2.91 -19.01
N HIS A 146 -2.41 3.87 -19.86
CA HIS A 146 -1.52 4.93 -20.33
C HIS A 146 -1.07 5.92 -19.22
N LEU A 147 -1.75 5.93 -18.06
CA LEU A 147 -1.41 6.79 -16.91
C LEU A 147 -0.25 6.25 -16.06
N ILE A 148 0.18 5.01 -16.30
CA ILE A 148 1.23 4.36 -15.52
C ILE A 148 2.39 3.94 -16.41
N ASN A 149 3.59 3.85 -15.81
CA ASN A 149 4.76 3.31 -16.48
C ASN A 149 4.80 1.77 -16.41
N GLU A 150 5.70 1.15 -17.19
CA GLU A 150 5.86 -0.31 -17.21
C GLU A 150 6.28 -0.92 -15.87
N GLY A 151 6.94 -0.13 -15.01
CA GLY A 151 7.39 -0.57 -13.69
C GLY A 151 6.31 -0.52 -12.61
N PHE A 152 5.16 0.08 -12.86
CA PHE A 152 4.08 0.17 -11.88
C PHE A 152 3.54 -1.21 -11.52
N GLY A 153 3.54 -1.54 -10.23
CA GLY A 153 3.13 -2.85 -9.71
C GLY A 153 4.10 -4.01 -10.05
N VAL A 154 5.36 -3.69 -10.38
CA VAL A 154 6.39 -4.69 -10.66
C VAL A 154 7.49 -4.62 -9.61
N ALA A 155 7.84 -5.77 -9.02
CA ALA A 155 8.91 -5.84 -8.03
C ALA A 155 10.25 -5.34 -8.60
N PRO A 156 11.03 -4.54 -7.84
CA PRO A 156 12.31 -3.99 -8.32
C PRO A 156 13.30 -5.04 -8.82
N ALA A 157 13.30 -6.24 -8.23
CA ALA A 157 14.13 -7.36 -8.68
C ALA A 157 13.74 -7.82 -10.09
N THR A 158 12.45 -7.86 -10.40
CA THR A 158 11.93 -8.22 -11.73
C THR A 158 12.30 -7.16 -12.77
N ILE A 159 12.25 -5.88 -12.41
CA ILE A 159 12.67 -4.79 -13.30
C ILE A 159 14.14 -4.93 -13.65
N ARG A 160 15.02 -5.13 -12.65
CA ARG A 160 16.47 -5.34 -12.87
C ARG A 160 16.75 -6.56 -13.75
N TYR A 161 16.05 -7.67 -13.50
CA TYR A 161 16.23 -8.88 -14.32
C TYR A 161 15.88 -8.64 -15.79
N LYS A 162 14.74 -7.97 -16.08
CA LYS A 162 14.34 -7.63 -17.45
C LYS A 162 15.37 -6.74 -18.16
N GLN A 163 15.93 -5.76 -17.45
CA GLN A 163 16.96 -4.87 -18.00
C GLN A 163 18.26 -5.62 -18.36
N GLN A 164 18.63 -6.62 -17.56
CA GLN A 164 19.79 -7.48 -17.85
C GLN A 164 19.58 -8.41 -19.05
N CYS A 165 18.34 -8.91 -19.25
CA CYS A 165 18.02 -9.77 -20.39
C CYS A 165 17.81 -8.99 -21.70
N ALA A 166 17.66 -7.68 -21.66
CA ALA A 166 17.49 -6.82 -22.84
C ALA A 166 18.81 -6.28 -23.41
N GLN A 167 19.94 -6.60 -22.76
CA GLN A 167 21.31 -6.34 -23.23
C GLN A 167 21.89 -7.57 -23.92
#